data_293fc09e2d1e7bfe97d03b0651ef120b
#
_entry.id   293fc09e2d1e7bfe97d03b0651ef120b
#
_cell.length_a   1.000
_cell.length_b   1.000
_cell.length_c   1.000
_cell.angle_alpha   90.00
_cell.angle_beta   90.00
_cell.angle_gamma   90.00
#
_symmetry.space_group_name_H-M   'P 1'
#
loop_
_entity.id
_entity.type
_entity.pdbx_description
1 polymer ?
#
loop_
_entity_poly.entity_id
_entity_poly.type
_entity_poly.pdbx_seq_one_letter_code
_entity_poly.pdbx_strand_id
1 'polypeptide(L)'
;MNEATIKGFADLFRGGKVAIDTGEFRPWTNHDGTFVEAQGEEYENKIADHLKAEPAIGVYPLFAEEDGLKVYWGCVDWDEGMETSYTHAKNVYQVLKQLDVQSWIERSRSKGYHLWVFFTQPMYARDVRTGLLAVCDIVEAPTKEVNPKQVELSRS
;
A
#
# COMPACT_ATOMS: atom_id res chain seq x y z
N MET A 1 9.84 11.44 -18.00
CA MET A 1 9.81 10.11 -17.35
C MET A 1 9.38 9.09 -18.38
N ASN A 2 10.06 7.97 -18.50
CA ASN A 2 9.80 6.99 -19.55
C ASN A 2 8.67 6.01 -19.15
N GLU A 3 8.12 5.32 -20.16
CA GLU A 3 7.03 4.36 -19.98
C GLU A 3 7.41 3.21 -19.04
N ALA A 4 8.66 2.73 -19.08
CA ALA A 4 9.10 1.64 -18.23
C ALA A 4 9.06 2.01 -16.75
N THR A 5 9.42 3.24 -16.40
CA THR A 5 9.34 3.76 -15.03
C THR A 5 7.88 3.87 -14.56
N ILE A 6 7.01 4.41 -15.40
CA ILE A 6 5.57 4.54 -15.08
C ILE A 6 4.95 3.16 -14.86
N LYS A 7 5.20 2.24 -15.78
CA LYS A 7 4.67 0.87 -15.68
C LYS A 7 5.20 0.15 -14.45
N GLY A 8 6.50 0.26 -14.16
CA GLY A 8 7.10 -0.35 -12.98
C GLY A 8 6.50 0.18 -11.69
N PHE A 9 6.27 1.51 -11.59
CA PHE A 9 5.62 2.12 -10.45
C PHE A 9 4.18 1.63 -10.30
N ALA A 10 3.42 1.63 -11.40
CA ALA A 10 2.04 1.14 -11.39
C ALA A 10 1.96 -0.34 -10.99
N ASP A 11 2.89 -1.17 -11.45
CA ASP A 11 2.94 -2.58 -11.08
C ASP A 11 3.21 -2.79 -9.58
N LEU A 12 4.11 -1.99 -8.98
CA LEU A 12 4.39 -2.09 -7.55
C LEU A 12 3.16 -1.76 -6.70
N PHE A 13 2.45 -0.69 -7.04
CA PHE A 13 1.35 -0.15 -6.24
C PHE A 13 -0.04 -0.53 -6.76
N ARG A 14 -0.15 -1.59 -7.53
CA ARG A 14 -1.44 -2.04 -8.02
C ARG A 14 -2.32 -2.59 -6.89
N GLY A 15 -3.63 -2.54 -7.10
CA GLY A 15 -4.61 -2.95 -6.11
C GLY A 15 -6.00 -3.08 -6.71
N GLY A 16 -7.03 -2.84 -5.90
CA GLY A 16 -8.42 -2.94 -6.33
C GLY A 16 -8.89 -1.72 -7.10
N LYS A 17 -8.84 -0.56 -6.48
CA LYS A 17 -9.33 0.68 -7.11
C LYS A 17 -8.49 1.88 -6.69
N VAL A 18 -8.55 2.93 -7.51
CA VAL A 18 -7.84 4.18 -7.26
C VAL A 18 -8.66 5.07 -6.34
N ALA A 19 -7.99 5.72 -5.40
CA ALA A 19 -8.57 6.76 -4.58
C ALA A 19 -8.05 8.12 -5.04
N ILE A 20 -8.91 9.11 -4.99
CA ILE A 20 -8.57 10.52 -5.26
C ILE A 20 -8.82 11.35 -4.01
N ASP A 21 -7.93 12.31 -3.75
CA ASP A 21 -8.09 13.26 -2.65
C ASP A 21 -8.95 14.44 -3.08
N THR A 22 -10.14 14.52 -2.50
CA THR A 22 -11.08 15.64 -2.68
C THR A 22 -11.35 16.37 -1.36
N GLY A 23 -10.35 16.37 -0.45
CA GLY A 23 -10.49 16.75 0.96
C GLY A 23 -10.54 15.52 1.86
N GLU A 24 -11.05 14.43 1.33
CA GLU A 24 -10.97 13.06 1.86
C GLU A 24 -10.63 12.13 0.70
N PHE A 25 -9.94 11.03 0.97
CA PHE A 25 -9.72 10.03 -0.07
C PHE A 25 -11.01 9.28 -0.34
N ARG A 26 -11.46 9.31 -1.61
CA ARG A 26 -12.66 8.62 -2.10
C ARG A 26 -12.33 7.81 -3.34
N PRO A 27 -13.10 6.74 -3.63
CA PRO A 27 -12.92 6.02 -4.88
C PRO A 27 -13.09 6.94 -6.10
N TRP A 28 -12.17 6.84 -7.05
CA TRP A 28 -12.27 7.58 -8.30
C TRP A 28 -13.29 6.88 -9.20
N THR A 29 -14.33 7.63 -9.60
CA THR A 29 -15.46 7.10 -10.34
C THR A 29 -15.42 7.58 -11.80
N ASN A 30 -15.63 6.66 -12.72
CA ASN A 30 -15.83 6.96 -14.14
C ASN A 30 -17.19 7.61 -14.38
N HIS A 31 -17.39 8.15 -15.61
CA HIS A 31 -18.66 8.77 -16.00
C HIS A 31 -19.85 7.81 -15.96
N ASP A 32 -19.61 6.50 -16.16
CA ASP A 32 -20.65 5.47 -16.12
C ASP A 32 -20.95 4.96 -14.71
N GLY A 33 -20.30 5.51 -13.67
CA GLY A 33 -20.48 5.12 -12.28
C GLY A 33 -19.59 3.97 -11.83
N THR A 34 -18.79 3.37 -12.71
CA THR A 34 -17.82 2.34 -12.33
C THR A 34 -16.60 2.97 -11.67
N PHE A 35 -15.88 2.20 -10.85
CA PHE A 35 -14.64 2.66 -10.24
C PHE A 35 -13.46 2.48 -11.18
N VAL A 36 -12.49 3.40 -11.09
CA VAL A 36 -11.21 3.22 -11.77
C VAL A 36 -10.43 2.13 -11.05
N GLU A 37 -10.11 1.06 -11.78
CA GLU A 37 -9.31 -0.02 -11.23
C GLU A 37 -7.85 0.40 -11.07
N ALA A 38 -7.19 -0.05 -10.02
CA ALA A 38 -5.78 0.23 -9.76
C ALA A 38 -4.87 -0.80 -10.47
N GLN A 39 -5.21 -1.14 -11.71
CA GLN A 39 -4.47 -2.01 -12.61
C GLN A 39 -4.84 -1.62 -14.05
N GLY A 40 -3.92 -1.88 -14.99
CA GLY A 40 -4.17 -1.67 -16.41
C GLY A 40 -3.81 -0.28 -16.91
N GLU A 41 -4.13 -0.02 -18.16
CA GLU A 41 -3.71 1.18 -18.90
C GLU A 41 -4.26 2.48 -18.31
N GLU A 42 -5.52 2.52 -17.91
CA GLU A 42 -6.11 3.70 -17.28
C GLU A 42 -5.39 4.07 -15.98
N TYR A 43 -5.05 3.06 -15.17
CA TYR A 43 -4.26 3.25 -13.95
C TYR A 43 -2.85 3.77 -14.25
N GLU A 44 -2.19 3.22 -15.25
CA GLU A 44 -0.87 3.68 -15.68
C GLU A 44 -0.90 5.16 -16.08
N ASN A 45 -1.95 5.61 -16.75
CA ASN A 45 -2.14 7.02 -17.12
C ASN A 45 -2.27 7.90 -15.87
N LYS A 46 -3.01 7.46 -14.87
CA LYS A 46 -3.16 8.19 -13.60
C LYS A 46 -1.86 8.22 -12.79
N ILE A 47 -1.08 7.16 -12.83
CA ILE A 47 0.25 7.14 -12.24
C ILE A 47 1.19 8.11 -12.96
N ALA A 48 1.13 8.17 -14.29
CA ALA A 48 1.91 9.12 -15.06
C ALA A 48 1.61 10.57 -14.65
N ASP A 49 0.34 10.91 -14.47
CA ASP A 49 -0.07 12.23 -14.01
C ASP A 49 0.41 12.51 -12.58
N HIS A 50 0.24 11.55 -11.68
CA HIS A 50 0.70 11.66 -10.29
C HIS A 50 2.21 11.92 -10.21
N LEU A 51 3.00 11.22 -11.01
CA LEU A 51 4.47 11.37 -11.02
C LEU A 51 4.92 12.71 -11.62
N LYS A 52 4.04 13.46 -12.27
CA LYS A 52 4.28 14.83 -12.73
C LYS A 52 3.84 15.88 -11.70
N ALA A 53 3.66 15.48 -10.45
CA ALA A 53 3.21 16.32 -9.34
C ALA A 53 1.75 16.81 -9.44
N GLU A 54 0.93 16.11 -10.20
CA GLU A 54 -0.51 16.30 -10.22
C GLU A 54 -1.18 15.62 -9.02
N PRO A 55 -2.53 15.66 -8.88
CA PRO A 55 -3.17 15.46 -7.56
C PRO A 55 -2.74 14.18 -6.84
N ALA A 56 -2.75 14.23 -5.53
CA ALA A 56 -2.47 13.07 -4.71
C ALA A 56 -3.52 12.00 -4.98
N ILE A 57 -3.04 10.78 -5.21
CA ILE A 57 -3.90 9.61 -5.37
C ILE A 57 -3.52 8.59 -4.30
N GLY A 58 -4.45 7.70 -4.02
CA GLY A 58 -4.23 6.54 -3.18
C GLY A 58 -4.68 5.28 -3.90
N VAL A 59 -4.44 4.16 -3.28
CA VAL A 59 -4.87 2.87 -3.80
C VAL A 59 -5.56 2.11 -2.67
N TYR A 60 -6.75 1.61 -2.95
CA TYR A 60 -7.38 0.60 -2.10
C TYR A 60 -6.74 -0.73 -2.44
N PRO A 61 -6.00 -1.35 -1.53
CA PRO A 61 -5.17 -2.50 -1.88
C PRO A 61 -5.96 -3.77 -2.20
N LEU A 62 -7.13 -3.95 -1.62
CA LEU A 62 -7.91 -5.17 -1.72
C LEU A 62 -8.57 -5.33 -3.09
N PHE A 63 -8.42 -6.52 -3.67
CA PHE A 63 -9.18 -6.93 -4.84
C PHE A 63 -9.61 -8.39 -4.70
N ALA A 64 -10.70 -8.75 -5.37
CA ALA A 64 -11.28 -10.08 -5.29
C ALA A 64 -10.75 -10.97 -6.41
N GLU A 65 -10.35 -12.19 -6.06
CA GLU A 65 -10.14 -13.30 -6.99
C GLU A 65 -11.09 -14.44 -6.60
N GLU A 66 -11.18 -15.50 -7.42
CA GLU A 66 -12.10 -16.60 -7.17
C GLU A 66 -11.92 -17.25 -5.80
N ASP A 67 -10.69 -17.33 -5.32
CA ASP A 67 -10.32 -18.00 -4.07
C ASP A 67 -10.21 -17.05 -2.87
N GLY A 68 -10.52 -15.75 -3.02
CA GLY A 68 -10.55 -14.82 -1.90
C GLY A 68 -10.02 -13.43 -2.20
N LEU A 69 -9.88 -12.63 -1.15
CA LEU A 69 -9.38 -11.27 -1.22
C LEU A 69 -7.86 -11.24 -1.16
N LYS A 70 -7.26 -10.53 -2.07
CA LYS A 70 -5.82 -10.47 -2.24
C LYS A 70 -5.29 -9.05 -2.31
N VAL A 71 -3.98 -8.94 -2.12
CA VAL A 71 -3.22 -7.69 -2.23
C VAL A 71 -1.89 -7.98 -2.95
N TYR A 72 -1.30 -6.93 -3.55
CA TYR A 72 0.05 -6.99 -4.12
C TYR A 72 1.10 -6.37 -3.21
N TRP A 73 0.69 -5.72 -2.12
CA TRP A 73 1.60 -5.08 -1.19
C TRP A 73 0.99 -5.00 0.20
N GLY A 74 1.87 -4.83 1.18
CA GLY A 74 1.51 -4.46 2.53
C GLY A 74 2.32 -3.24 2.95
N CYS A 75 1.79 -2.48 3.90
CA CYS A 75 2.45 -1.28 4.40
C CYS A 75 2.13 -1.07 5.87
N VAL A 76 3.13 -0.70 6.65
CA VAL A 76 2.92 -0.22 8.01
C VAL A 76 3.31 1.25 8.04
N ASP A 77 2.46 2.07 8.64
CA ASP A 77 2.67 3.50 8.79
C ASP A 77 2.82 3.85 10.27
N TRP A 78 3.91 4.53 10.61
CA TRP A 78 4.15 5.08 11.94
C TRP A 78 4.26 6.59 11.85
N ASP A 79 3.44 7.29 12.60
CA ASP A 79 3.39 8.75 12.66
C ASP A 79 3.56 9.23 14.11
N GLU A 80 4.64 8.81 14.75
CA GLU A 80 4.92 9.05 16.16
C GLU A 80 6.12 9.98 16.38
N GLY A 81 6.40 10.83 15.39
CA GLY A 81 7.61 11.64 15.35
C GLY A 81 8.72 10.93 14.59
N MET A 82 9.65 11.71 14.04
CA MET A 82 10.66 11.20 13.11
C MET A 82 11.56 10.12 13.73
N GLU A 83 12.08 10.36 14.91
CA GLU A 83 13.02 9.45 15.55
C GLU A 83 12.36 8.15 16.00
N THR A 84 11.22 8.24 16.67
CA THR A 84 10.48 7.08 17.17
C THR A 84 9.94 6.23 16.00
N SER A 85 9.38 6.86 15.00
CA SER A 85 8.86 6.17 13.81
C SER A 85 9.97 5.47 13.03
N TYR A 86 11.13 6.10 12.90
CA TYR A 86 12.29 5.48 12.25
C TYR A 86 12.77 4.25 13.01
N THR A 87 12.81 4.32 14.34
CA THR A 87 13.19 3.18 15.18
C THR A 87 12.25 1.99 14.96
N HIS A 88 10.95 2.23 14.92
CA HIS A 88 9.97 1.18 14.62
C HIS A 88 10.19 0.58 13.24
N ALA A 89 10.32 1.42 12.22
CA ALA A 89 10.54 0.99 10.85
C ALA A 89 11.81 0.15 10.71
N LYS A 90 12.90 0.61 11.31
CA LYS A 90 14.19 -0.10 11.30
C LYS A 90 14.10 -1.45 11.97
N ASN A 91 13.45 -1.54 13.13
CA ASN A 91 13.32 -2.78 13.87
C ASN A 91 12.49 -3.82 13.10
N VAL A 92 11.39 -3.41 12.51
CA VAL A 92 10.56 -4.27 11.66
C VAL A 92 11.32 -4.70 10.40
N TYR A 93 12.02 -3.76 9.76
CA TYR A 93 12.87 -4.06 8.60
C TYR A 93 13.88 -5.17 8.92
N GLN A 94 14.54 -5.10 10.06
CA GLN A 94 15.57 -6.08 10.45
C GLN A 94 14.98 -7.47 10.68
N VAL A 95 13.81 -7.57 11.29
CA VAL A 95 13.12 -8.86 11.45
C VAL A 95 12.72 -9.44 10.11
N LEU A 96 12.14 -8.64 9.23
CA LEU A 96 11.78 -9.09 7.88
C LEU A 96 13.01 -9.56 7.10
N LYS A 97 14.12 -8.85 7.21
CA LYS A 97 15.38 -9.24 6.58
C LYS A 97 15.88 -10.58 7.09
N GLN A 98 15.80 -10.85 8.39
CA GLN A 98 16.16 -12.14 8.96
C GLN A 98 15.25 -13.28 8.48
N LEU A 99 14.00 -12.96 8.14
CA LEU A 99 13.04 -13.90 7.58
C LEU A 99 13.15 -14.02 6.06
N ASP A 100 14.16 -13.40 5.46
CA ASP A 100 14.37 -13.34 4.00
C ASP A 100 13.20 -12.69 3.25
N VAL A 101 12.57 -11.71 3.88
CA VAL A 101 11.52 -10.88 3.27
C VAL A 101 12.08 -9.50 2.98
N GLN A 102 12.11 -9.13 1.71
CA GLN A 102 12.57 -7.82 1.28
C GLN A 102 11.53 -6.75 1.61
N SER A 103 11.98 -5.64 2.21
CA SER A 103 11.12 -4.52 2.54
C SER A 103 11.84 -3.20 2.30
N TRP A 104 11.08 -2.11 2.24
CA TRP A 104 11.60 -0.77 1.97
C TRP A 104 11.05 0.21 3.00
N ILE A 105 11.95 1.07 3.51
CA ILE A 105 11.58 2.15 4.42
C ILE A 105 11.46 3.43 3.60
N GLU A 106 10.33 4.10 3.75
CA GLU A 106 10.06 5.39 3.12
C GLU A 106 9.77 6.42 4.19
N ARG A 107 10.40 7.58 4.07
CA ARG A 107 10.07 8.73 4.92
C ARG A 107 8.72 9.30 4.48
N SER A 108 7.79 9.44 5.42
CA SER A 108 6.49 10.03 5.11
C SER A 108 6.62 11.55 4.89
N ARG A 109 5.59 12.12 4.31
CA ARG A 109 5.54 13.55 4.04
C ARG A 109 5.52 14.41 5.30
N SER A 110 5.01 13.90 6.42
CA SER A 110 4.88 14.64 7.67
C SER A 110 5.93 14.25 8.71
N LYS A 111 5.60 13.42 9.68
CA LYS A 111 6.44 13.14 10.86
C LYS A 111 6.67 11.65 11.10
N GLY A 112 6.68 10.86 10.05
CA GLY A 112 6.75 9.43 10.22
C GLY A 112 7.48 8.68 9.12
N TYR A 113 7.29 7.39 9.14
CA TYR A 113 7.89 6.47 8.19
C TYR A 113 6.89 5.40 7.80
N HIS A 114 6.99 4.97 6.54
CA HIS A 114 6.30 3.81 6.01
C HIS A 114 7.27 2.67 5.82
N LEU A 115 6.81 1.46 6.04
CA LEU A 115 7.54 0.26 5.62
C LEU A 115 6.67 -0.48 4.62
N TRP A 116 7.23 -0.76 3.45
CA TRP A 116 6.54 -1.41 2.34
C TRP A 116 7.08 -2.81 2.09
N VAL A 117 6.17 -3.74 1.82
CA VAL A 117 6.48 -5.08 1.30
C VAL A 117 5.69 -5.25 0.02
N PHE A 118 6.37 -5.65 -1.06
CA PHE A 118 5.76 -5.84 -2.39
C PHE A 118 5.85 -7.31 -2.81
N PHE A 119 4.81 -7.78 -3.47
CA PHE A 119 4.71 -9.17 -3.92
C PHE A 119 4.61 -9.23 -5.44
N THR A 120 5.32 -10.17 -6.06
CA THR A 120 5.23 -10.41 -7.51
C THR A 120 3.96 -11.15 -7.89
N GLN A 121 3.40 -11.90 -6.96
CA GLN A 121 2.14 -12.61 -7.09
C GLN A 121 1.15 -12.07 -6.06
N PRO A 122 -0.16 -12.09 -6.36
CA PRO A 122 -1.14 -11.66 -5.37
C PRO A 122 -1.15 -12.60 -4.17
N MET A 123 -1.23 -12.01 -2.98
CA MET A 123 -1.21 -12.73 -1.71
C MET A 123 -2.54 -12.55 -0.99
N TYR A 124 -2.98 -13.53 -0.23
CA TYR A 124 -4.17 -13.37 0.59
C TYR A 124 -4.00 -12.20 1.55
N ALA A 125 -4.95 -11.28 1.53
CA ALA A 125 -4.93 -10.10 2.38
C ALA A 125 -4.81 -10.47 3.86
N ARG A 126 -5.52 -11.51 4.29
CA ARG A 126 -5.47 -12.03 5.65
C ARG A 126 -4.06 -12.43 6.05
N ASP A 127 -3.34 -13.13 5.18
CA ASP A 127 -1.99 -13.62 5.46
C ASP A 127 -0.99 -12.48 5.56
N VAL A 128 -1.08 -11.50 4.65
CA VAL A 128 -0.22 -10.32 4.68
C VAL A 128 -0.45 -9.52 5.97
N ARG A 129 -1.69 -9.27 6.34
CA ARG A 129 -2.02 -8.56 7.57
C ARG A 129 -1.53 -9.31 8.80
N THR A 130 -1.82 -10.59 8.89
CA THR A 130 -1.39 -11.44 10.02
C THR A 130 0.14 -11.45 10.15
N GLY A 131 0.84 -11.58 9.04
CA GLY A 131 2.30 -11.57 9.02
C GLY A 131 2.89 -10.24 9.48
N LEU A 132 2.37 -9.12 8.99
CA LEU A 132 2.85 -7.79 9.39
C LEU A 132 2.55 -7.49 10.86
N LEU A 133 1.37 -7.86 11.34
CA LEU A 133 1.03 -7.73 12.77
C LEU A 133 1.97 -8.54 13.64
N ALA A 134 2.28 -9.78 13.26
CA ALA A 134 3.18 -10.65 14.00
C ALA A 134 4.60 -10.09 14.07
N VAL A 135 5.12 -9.58 12.96
CA VAL A 135 6.46 -8.97 12.93
C VAL A 135 6.53 -7.72 13.78
N CYS A 136 5.51 -6.86 13.71
CA CYS A 136 5.43 -5.68 14.58
C CYS A 136 5.40 -6.07 16.06
N ASP A 137 4.66 -7.12 16.41
CA ASP A 137 4.54 -7.61 17.78
C ASP A 137 5.88 -8.09 18.32
N ILE A 138 6.69 -8.77 17.52
CA ILE A 138 8.03 -9.24 17.90
C ILE A 138 8.91 -8.10 18.43
N VAL A 139 8.83 -6.93 17.81
CA VAL A 139 9.65 -5.76 18.14
C VAL A 139 8.89 -4.69 18.92
N GLU A 140 7.68 -5.01 19.34
CA GLU A 140 6.79 -4.10 20.09
C GLU A 140 6.52 -2.78 19.34
N ALA A 141 6.47 -2.84 18.02
CA ALA A 141 6.10 -1.70 17.18
C ALA A 141 4.58 -1.52 17.13
N PRO A 142 4.07 -0.27 17.18
CA PRO A 142 2.63 -0.04 17.10
C PRO A 142 2.02 -0.56 15.80
N THR A 143 0.77 -1.03 15.88
CA THR A 143 0.03 -1.62 14.77
C THR A 143 -1.24 -0.85 14.42
N LYS A 144 -1.28 0.42 14.75
CA LYS A 144 -2.43 1.30 14.52
C LYS A 144 -2.76 1.44 13.03
N GLU A 145 -1.75 1.54 12.20
CA GLU A 145 -1.85 1.76 10.76
C GLU A 145 -1.13 0.65 9.99
N VAL A 146 -1.75 -0.53 9.93
CA VAL A 146 -1.24 -1.67 9.13
C VAL A 146 -2.16 -1.89 7.94
N ASN A 147 -1.62 -1.84 6.73
CA ASN A 147 -2.34 -2.11 5.48
C ASN A 147 -1.93 -3.48 4.92
N PRO A 148 -2.87 -4.33 4.50
CA PRO A 148 -4.29 -4.05 4.43
C PRO A 148 -4.95 -3.92 5.81
N LYS A 149 -5.79 -2.90 5.96
CA LYS A 149 -6.52 -2.66 7.23
C LYS A 149 -7.68 -3.63 7.42
N GLN A 150 -8.22 -4.12 6.33
CA GLN A 150 -9.33 -5.06 6.30
C GLN A 150 -8.93 -6.27 5.48
N VAL A 151 -9.54 -7.38 5.79
CA VAL A 151 -9.34 -8.65 5.07
C VAL A 151 -10.63 -9.12 4.38
N GLU A 152 -11.71 -8.37 4.56
CA GLU A 152 -13.01 -8.56 3.93
C GLU A 152 -13.47 -7.24 3.33
N LEU A 153 -14.25 -7.30 2.25
CA LEU A 153 -14.86 -6.12 1.68
C LEU A 153 -15.92 -5.61 2.64
N SER A 154 -15.90 -4.29 2.91
CA SER A 154 -16.93 -3.69 3.74
C SER A 154 -18.29 -3.85 3.05
N ARG A 155 -19.29 -4.32 3.78
CA ARG A 155 -20.68 -4.29 3.36
C ARG A 155 -21.14 -2.85 3.42
N SER A 156 -21.12 -2.18 2.31
CA SER A 156 -21.71 -0.86 2.18
C SER A 156 -23.13 -0.99 1.67
#